data_c041b0414ba33bb50f810df63ac33f0a
#
_entry.id   c041b0414ba33bb50f810df63ac33f0a
#
_cell.length_a   1.000
_cell.length_b   1.000
_cell.length_c   1.000
_cell.angle_alpha   90.00
_cell.angle_beta   90.00
_cell.angle_gamma   90.00
#
_symmetry.space_group_name_H-M   'P 1'
#
loop_
_entity.id
_entity.type
_entity.pdbx_description
1 polymer ?
#
loop_
_entity_poly.entity_id
_entity_poly.type
_entity_poly.pdbx_seq_one_letter_code
_entity_poly.pdbx_strand_id
1 'polypeptide(L)'
;YLSGVASALACPLIVGGHSKGGNLAEYAALVADESAFERLRGVFNHDGPSFLDDPSPRIDDDRFHALLHKTVPESSAFGMILERRADYRVVRSSAMSVFQHEPFTWLTEDDDFVYQEALNPSAVFFDEALDAWLRSKAPDERERFIDTIYELFASTEAGTWSEFQT
;
A
#
# COMPACT_ATOMS: atom_id res chain seq x y z
N TYR A 1 -2.51 -17.82 6.15
CA TYR A 1 -2.33 -17.34 7.50
C TYR A 1 -3.63 -16.70 8.06
N LEU A 2 -4.20 -15.68 7.38
CA LEU A 2 -5.41 -14.98 7.84
C LEU A 2 -6.58 -15.95 8.12
N SER A 3 -6.86 -16.86 7.19
CA SER A 3 -7.90 -17.89 7.36
C SER A 3 -7.64 -18.80 8.58
N GLY A 4 -6.38 -19.15 8.83
CA GLY A 4 -5.98 -19.91 10.02
C GLY A 4 -6.23 -19.14 11.32
N VAL A 5 -5.90 -17.84 11.35
CA VAL A 5 -6.21 -16.97 12.50
C VAL A 5 -7.73 -16.85 12.69
N ALA A 6 -8.46 -16.65 11.60
CA ALA A 6 -9.91 -16.58 11.64
C ALA A 6 -10.54 -17.88 12.21
N SER A 7 -10.02 -19.04 11.84
CA SER A 7 -10.50 -20.32 12.38
C SER A 7 -10.22 -20.49 13.88
N ALA A 8 -9.13 -19.91 14.37
CA ALA A 8 -8.71 -20.04 15.78
C ALA A 8 -9.37 -19.01 16.71
N LEU A 9 -9.76 -17.86 16.19
CA LEU A 9 -10.29 -16.75 16.98
C LEU A 9 -11.73 -16.44 16.57
N ALA A 10 -12.64 -16.26 17.51
CA ALA A 10 -14.04 -15.93 17.26
C ALA A 10 -14.33 -14.41 17.34
N CYS A 11 -13.35 -13.55 17.02
CA CYS A 11 -13.49 -12.09 17.08
C CYS A 11 -13.56 -11.47 15.67
N PRO A 12 -14.06 -10.23 15.51
CA PRO A 12 -13.88 -9.44 14.32
C PRO A 12 -12.39 -9.24 14.01
N LEU A 13 -12.05 -9.11 12.73
CA LEU A 13 -10.68 -9.00 12.26
C LEU A 13 -10.45 -7.64 11.59
N ILE A 14 -9.31 -7.05 11.87
CA ILE A 14 -8.76 -5.91 11.13
C ILE A 14 -7.37 -6.33 10.67
N VAL A 15 -7.06 -6.04 9.42
CA VAL A 15 -5.73 -6.26 8.85
C VAL A 15 -5.18 -4.94 8.33
N GLY A 16 -3.90 -4.74 8.45
CA GLY A 16 -3.31 -3.49 7.96
C GLY A 16 -1.80 -3.52 8.00
N GLY A 17 -1.21 -2.57 7.30
CA GLY A 17 0.23 -2.40 7.27
C GLY A 17 0.65 -1.19 6.44
N HIS A 18 1.93 -0.89 6.54
CA HIS A 18 2.60 0.16 5.78
C HIS A 18 3.44 -0.45 4.67
N SER A 19 3.53 0.22 3.53
CA SER A 19 4.38 -0.20 2.41
C SER A 19 4.06 -1.63 1.95
N LYS A 20 5.04 -2.50 1.86
CA LYS A 20 4.83 -3.93 1.56
C LYS A 20 3.84 -4.60 2.51
N GLY A 21 3.80 -4.19 3.79
CA GLY A 21 2.81 -4.68 4.76
C GLY A 21 1.38 -4.29 4.40
N GLY A 22 1.16 -3.10 3.86
CA GLY A 22 -0.13 -2.65 3.34
C GLY A 22 -0.59 -3.46 2.14
N ASN A 23 0.30 -3.69 1.18
CA ASN A 23 0.04 -4.58 0.03
C ASN A 23 -0.32 -6.01 0.50
N LEU A 24 0.42 -6.56 1.46
CA LEU A 24 0.16 -7.90 2.00
C LEU A 24 -1.18 -7.98 2.76
N ALA A 25 -1.58 -6.93 3.48
CA ALA A 25 -2.86 -6.86 4.18
C ALA A 25 -4.02 -6.86 3.17
N GLU A 26 -3.91 -6.08 2.11
CA GLU A 26 -4.88 -6.03 1.02
C GLU A 26 -4.97 -7.37 0.29
N TYR A 27 -3.82 -7.96 -0.09
CA TYR A 27 -3.75 -9.29 -0.68
C TYR A 27 -4.42 -10.36 0.20
N ALA A 28 -4.08 -10.37 1.49
CA ALA A 28 -4.64 -11.35 2.44
C ALA A 28 -6.15 -11.27 2.54
N ALA A 29 -6.72 -10.06 2.50
CA ALA A 29 -8.16 -9.86 2.49
C ALA A 29 -8.82 -10.38 1.20
N LEU A 30 -8.18 -10.11 0.05
CA LEU A 30 -8.68 -10.50 -1.27
C LEU A 30 -8.73 -12.02 -1.45
N VAL A 31 -7.73 -12.75 -0.94
CA VAL A 31 -7.61 -14.21 -1.09
C VAL A 31 -8.10 -15.01 0.14
N ALA A 32 -8.61 -14.34 1.16
CA ALA A 32 -9.16 -15.00 2.34
C ALA A 32 -10.33 -15.91 1.97
N ASP A 33 -10.51 -17.01 2.72
CA ASP A 33 -11.75 -17.77 2.62
C ASP A 33 -12.95 -16.91 3.06
N GLU A 34 -14.15 -17.32 2.66
CA GLU A 34 -15.38 -16.54 2.92
C GLU A 34 -15.60 -16.29 4.41
N SER A 35 -15.35 -17.30 5.23
CA SER A 35 -15.55 -17.20 6.69
C SER A 35 -14.62 -16.17 7.35
N ALA A 36 -13.41 -16.03 6.86
CA ALA A 36 -12.47 -15.01 7.30
C ALA A 36 -12.84 -13.62 6.76
N PHE A 37 -13.22 -13.56 5.48
CA PHE A 37 -13.61 -12.31 4.82
C PHE A 37 -14.86 -11.70 5.47
N GLU A 38 -15.89 -12.49 5.78
CA GLU A 38 -17.10 -12.01 6.47
C GLU A 38 -16.82 -11.38 7.84
N ARG A 39 -15.70 -11.73 8.46
CA ARG A 39 -15.31 -11.23 9.78
C ARG A 39 -14.42 -10.00 9.71
N LEU A 40 -13.92 -9.62 8.53
CA LEU A 40 -13.18 -8.39 8.36
C LEU A 40 -14.06 -7.16 8.67
N ARG A 41 -13.46 -6.20 9.35
CA ARG A 41 -14.06 -4.89 9.70
C ARG A 41 -13.23 -3.71 9.18
N GLY A 42 -12.04 -3.98 8.65
CA GLY A 42 -11.19 -3.00 8.01
C GLY A 42 -9.96 -3.66 7.40
N VAL A 43 -9.53 -3.10 6.27
CA VAL A 43 -8.30 -3.42 5.58
C VAL A 43 -7.55 -2.11 5.38
N PHE A 44 -6.41 -1.95 6.05
CA PHE A 44 -5.65 -0.70 6.03
C PHE A 44 -4.38 -0.88 5.21
N ASN A 45 -4.27 -0.14 4.12
CA ASN A 45 -3.10 -0.08 3.28
C ASN A 45 -2.51 1.34 3.33
N HIS A 46 -1.44 1.53 4.07
CA HIS A 46 -0.73 2.80 4.18
C HIS A 46 0.46 2.81 3.23
N ASP A 47 0.33 3.54 2.13
CA ASP A 47 1.33 3.76 1.09
C ASP A 47 1.97 2.47 0.54
N GLY A 48 1.18 1.38 0.51
CA GLY A 48 1.58 0.12 -0.12
C GLY A 48 1.14 0.07 -1.58
N PRO A 49 1.96 -0.54 -2.47
CA PRO A 49 1.63 -0.67 -3.89
C PRO A 49 0.40 -1.56 -4.11
N SER A 50 -0.22 -1.42 -5.28
CA SER A 50 -1.30 -2.28 -5.73
C SER A 50 -0.77 -3.53 -6.45
N PHE A 51 -1.52 -4.14 -7.33
CA PHE A 51 -1.20 -5.41 -7.98
C PHE A 51 -1.09 -5.23 -9.50
N LEU A 52 -0.16 -5.96 -10.11
CA LEU A 52 -0.04 -6.01 -11.56
C LEU A 52 -1.25 -6.72 -12.18
N ASP A 53 -1.57 -7.89 -11.63
CA ASP A 53 -2.72 -8.71 -11.99
C ASP A 53 -3.63 -8.83 -10.76
N ASP A 54 -4.92 -8.81 -10.98
CA ASP A 54 -5.90 -8.87 -9.90
C ASP A 54 -5.83 -10.23 -9.18
N PRO A 55 -5.49 -10.27 -7.88
CA PRO A 55 -5.25 -11.52 -7.18
C PRO A 55 -6.53 -12.33 -6.94
N SER A 56 -7.69 -11.69 -7.08
CA SER A 56 -9.01 -12.31 -6.87
C SER A 56 -10.10 -11.46 -7.50
N PRO A 57 -11.19 -12.05 -8.03
CA PRO A 57 -12.38 -11.32 -8.47
C PRO A 57 -13.03 -10.46 -7.36
N ARG A 58 -12.72 -10.72 -6.10
CA ARG A 58 -13.19 -9.94 -4.95
C ARG A 58 -12.65 -8.50 -4.96
N ILE A 59 -11.67 -8.21 -5.81
CA ILE A 59 -11.15 -6.85 -5.97
C ILE A 59 -12.22 -5.87 -6.46
N ASP A 60 -13.25 -6.37 -7.14
CA ASP A 60 -14.41 -5.59 -7.63
C ASP A 60 -15.64 -5.67 -6.71
N ASP A 61 -15.50 -6.28 -5.53
CA ASP A 61 -16.62 -6.47 -4.59
C ASP A 61 -16.86 -5.18 -3.78
N ASP A 62 -18.10 -4.67 -3.80
CA ASP A 62 -18.52 -3.47 -3.06
C ASP A 62 -18.19 -3.56 -1.56
N ARG A 63 -18.28 -4.77 -0.98
CA ARG A 63 -17.92 -4.98 0.41
C ARG A 63 -16.41 -4.84 0.64
N PHE A 64 -15.59 -5.32 -0.30
CA PHE A 64 -14.14 -5.13 -0.22
C PHE A 64 -13.79 -3.65 -0.28
N HIS A 65 -14.38 -2.91 -1.22
CA HIS A 65 -14.20 -1.45 -1.33
C HIS A 65 -14.62 -0.71 -0.05
N ALA A 66 -15.73 -1.12 0.56
CA ALA A 66 -16.20 -0.54 1.82
C ALA A 66 -15.28 -0.83 3.03
N LEU A 67 -14.48 -1.89 2.96
CA LEU A 67 -13.53 -2.27 4.01
C LEU A 67 -12.14 -1.67 3.79
N LEU A 68 -11.79 -1.31 2.54
CA LEU A 68 -10.47 -0.81 2.19
C LEU A 68 -10.29 0.64 2.62
N HIS A 69 -9.26 0.89 3.39
CA HIS A 69 -8.78 2.21 3.79
C HIS A 69 -7.36 2.39 3.28
N LYS A 70 -7.23 2.78 2.01
CA LYS A 70 -5.93 3.10 1.43
C LYS A 70 -5.60 4.56 1.67
N THR A 71 -4.41 4.82 2.18
CA THR A 71 -3.90 6.15 2.49
C THR A 71 -2.53 6.32 1.86
N VAL A 72 -2.33 7.40 1.12
CA VAL A 72 -1.07 7.71 0.45
C VAL A 72 -0.67 9.15 0.74
N PRO A 73 0.63 9.47 0.89
CA PRO A 73 1.05 10.87 1.04
C PRO A 73 0.93 11.64 -0.27
N GLU A 74 0.90 12.96 -0.20
CA GLU A 74 0.72 13.86 -1.35
C GLU A 74 1.77 13.72 -2.46
N SER A 75 2.97 13.22 -2.11
CA SER A 75 4.05 12.89 -3.05
C SER A 75 4.38 11.39 -3.00
N SER A 76 3.33 10.54 -2.93
CA SER A 76 3.52 9.10 -2.89
C SER A 76 4.29 8.62 -4.12
N ALA A 77 5.37 7.86 -3.85
CA ALA A 77 6.15 7.18 -4.87
C ALA A 77 5.89 5.66 -4.87
N PHE A 78 5.42 5.12 -3.75
CA PHE A 78 5.25 3.67 -3.56
C PHE A 78 3.79 3.24 -3.60
N GLY A 79 2.91 3.97 -2.91
CA GLY A 79 1.49 3.62 -2.79
C GLY A 79 0.72 3.72 -4.09
N MET A 80 1.24 4.47 -5.05
CA MET A 80 0.65 4.64 -6.37
C MET A 80 1.13 3.60 -7.39
N ILE A 81 2.21 2.86 -7.11
CA ILE A 81 2.70 1.82 -8.02
C ILE A 81 1.58 0.83 -8.33
N LEU A 82 1.25 0.70 -9.62
CA LEU A 82 0.19 -0.18 -10.16
C LEU A 82 -1.22 0.13 -9.62
N GLU A 83 -1.43 1.30 -9.01
CA GLU A 83 -2.76 1.70 -8.55
C GLU A 83 -3.64 2.11 -9.74
N ARG A 84 -4.76 1.44 -9.88
CA ARG A 84 -5.73 1.65 -10.97
C ARG A 84 -7.09 2.12 -10.47
N ARG A 85 -7.29 2.09 -9.16
CA ARG A 85 -8.53 2.46 -8.48
C ARG A 85 -8.34 3.82 -7.83
N ALA A 86 -9.41 4.56 -7.73
CA ALA A 86 -9.42 5.85 -7.02
C ALA A 86 -9.78 5.71 -5.53
N ASP A 87 -9.67 4.50 -4.96
CA ASP A 87 -10.10 4.18 -3.59
C ASP A 87 -9.02 4.50 -2.56
N TYR A 88 -8.43 5.69 -2.64
CA TYR A 88 -7.42 6.14 -1.68
C TYR A 88 -7.69 7.57 -1.20
N ARG A 89 -7.18 7.87 -0.02
CA ARG A 89 -7.18 9.22 0.54
C ARG A 89 -5.75 9.75 0.58
N VAL A 90 -5.58 11.01 0.20
CA VAL A 90 -4.27 11.66 0.19
C VAL A 90 -4.05 12.39 1.50
N VAL A 91 -2.93 12.12 2.18
CA VAL A 91 -2.56 12.81 3.42
C VAL A 91 -1.41 13.79 3.17
N ARG A 92 -1.39 14.85 3.96
CA ARG A 92 -0.28 15.79 4.01
C ARG A 92 0.87 15.24 4.85
N SER A 93 2.08 15.57 4.46
CA SER A 93 3.29 15.21 5.19
C SER A 93 4.16 16.43 5.48
N SER A 94 4.88 16.39 6.58
CA SER A 94 5.94 17.36 6.91
C SER A 94 7.24 17.09 6.17
N ALA A 95 7.43 15.89 5.60
CA ALA A 95 8.56 15.54 4.78
C ALA A 95 8.37 15.96 3.31
N MET A 96 9.37 15.76 2.47
CA MET A 96 9.33 16.07 1.05
C MET A 96 9.68 14.85 0.20
N SER A 97 9.07 14.76 -1.00
CA SER A 97 9.37 13.75 -1.99
C SER A 97 9.22 12.31 -1.44
N VAL A 98 10.12 11.41 -1.79
CA VAL A 98 10.11 10.00 -1.37
C VAL A 98 10.17 9.80 0.15
N PHE A 99 10.64 10.80 0.90
CA PHE A 99 10.69 10.74 2.36
C PHE A 99 9.31 10.84 3.02
N GLN A 100 8.29 11.24 2.27
CA GLN A 100 6.89 11.16 2.72
C GLN A 100 6.39 9.72 2.89
N HIS A 101 7.14 8.72 2.38
CA HIS A 101 6.86 7.31 2.61
C HIS A 101 6.91 6.93 4.10
N GLU A 102 7.64 7.68 4.92
CA GLU A 102 7.69 7.49 6.38
C GLU A 102 6.37 7.97 7.02
N PRO A 103 5.50 7.08 7.53
CA PRO A 103 4.16 7.45 8.00
C PRO A 103 4.17 8.35 9.23
N PHE A 104 5.25 8.36 10.01
CA PHE A 104 5.39 9.26 11.16
C PHE A 104 5.65 10.72 10.77
N THR A 105 5.84 11.02 9.48
CA THR A 105 5.89 12.38 8.94
C THR A 105 4.51 12.89 8.52
N TRP A 106 3.48 12.05 8.53
CA TRP A 106 2.13 12.42 8.12
C TRP A 106 1.48 13.30 9.18
N LEU A 107 0.83 14.37 8.73
CA LEU A 107 0.23 15.34 9.63
C LEU A 107 -1.08 14.81 10.19
N THR A 108 -1.28 15.01 11.48
CA THR A 108 -2.51 14.67 12.20
C THR A 108 -3.08 15.90 12.89
N GLU A 109 -4.41 16.00 12.93
CA GLU A 109 -5.17 17.01 13.65
C GLU A 109 -6.48 16.37 14.15
N ASP A 110 -6.89 16.68 15.36
CA ASP A 110 -8.14 16.18 15.97
C ASP A 110 -8.33 14.64 15.85
N ASP A 111 -7.28 13.88 16.13
CA ASP A 111 -7.25 12.41 16.12
C ASP A 111 -7.42 11.75 14.73
N ASP A 112 -7.29 12.49 13.62
CA ASP A 112 -7.29 11.95 12.25
C ASP A 112 -6.12 12.53 11.45
N PHE A 113 -5.86 11.99 10.26
CA PHE A 113 -4.90 12.54 9.33
C PHE A 113 -5.41 13.84 8.71
N VAL A 114 -4.48 14.76 8.41
CA VAL A 114 -4.79 15.95 7.61
C VAL A 114 -4.82 15.52 6.14
N TYR A 115 -6.01 15.42 5.58
CA TYR A 115 -6.21 15.04 4.19
C TYR A 115 -6.16 16.23 3.24
N GLN A 116 -5.91 15.95 1.97
CA GLN A 116 -6.03 16.88 0.86
C GLN A 116 -6.72 16.24 -0.34
N GLU A 117 -7.12 17.08 -1.30
CA GLU A 117 -7.99 16.65 -2.41
C GLU A 117 -7.27 15.79 -3.45
N ALA A 118 -5.96 16.00 -3.67
CA ALA A 118 -5.22 15.33 -4.74
C ALA A 118 -3.73 15.17 -4.43
N LEU A 119 -3.10 14.27 -5.15
CA LEU A 119 -1.64 14.13 -5.21
C LEU A 119 -0.99 15.37 -5.84
N ASN A 120 0.27 15.60 -5.48
CA ASN A 120 1.08 16.60 -6.16
C ASN A 120 1.27 16.23 -7.65
N PRO A 121 1.27 17.20 -8.58
CA PRO A 121 1.41 16.93 -10.02
C PRO A 121 2.68 16.14 -10.38
N SER A 122 3.77 16.33 -9.64
CA SER A 122 5.01 15.58 -9.84
C SER A 122 4.88 14.10 -9.46
N ALA A 123 4.06 13.79 -8.44
CA ALA A 123 3.77 12.41 -8.05
C ALA A 123 2.94 11.70 -9.12
N VAL A 124 1.91 12.37 -9.64
CA VAL A 124 1.09 11.84 -10.74
C VAL A 124 1.95 11.54 -11.97
N PHE A 125 2.82 12.47 -12.37
CA PHE A 125 3.72 12.25 -13.51
C PHE A 125 4.67 11.07 -13.30
N PHE A 126 5.23 10.95 -12.09
CA PHE A 126 6.14 9.83 -11.74
C PHE A 126 5.40 8.49 -11.78
N ASP A 127 4.20 8.44 -11.22
CA ASP A 127 3.34 7.26 -11.21
C ASP A 127 3.02 6.78 -12.63
N GLU A 128 2.51 7.68 -13.47
CA GLU A 128 2.18 7.37 -14.88
C GLU A 128 3.41 6.86 -15.66
N ALA A 129 4.57 7.47 -15.45
CA ALA A 129 5.82 7.08 -16.11
C ALA A 129 6.30 5.70 -15.64
N LEU A 130 6.24 5.44 -14.33
CA LEU A 130 6.65 4.16 -13.75
C LEU A 130 5.70 3.03 -14.16
N ASP A 131 4.40 3.27 -14.14
CA ASP A 131 3.39 2.30 -14.57
C ASP A 131 3.57 1.94 -16.05
N ALA A 132 3.74 2.93 -16.92
CA ALA A 132 3.98 2.72 -18.34
C ALA A 132 5.26 1.89 -18.56
N TRP A 133 6.32 2.19 -17.80
CA TRP A 133 7.56 1.45 -17.87
C TRP A 133 7.39 -0.01 -17.39
N LEU A 134 6.79 -0.22 -16.22
CA LEU A 134 6.53 -1.57 -15.67
C LEU A 134 5.71 -2.44 -16.64
N ARG A 135 4.67 -1.86 -17.25
CA ARG A 135 3.83 -2.57 -18.23
C ARG A 135 4.58 -2.91 -19.52
N SER A 136 5.58 -2.12 -19.90
CA SER A 136 6.41 -2.36 -21.08
C SER A 136 7.42 -3.50 -20.91
N LYS A 137 7.67 -3.96 -19.67
CA LYS A 137 8.71 -4.92 -19.34
C LYS A 137 8.19 -6.36 -19.33
N ALA A 138 9.07 -7.31 -19.71
CA ALA A 138 8.82 -8.72 -19.54
C ALA A 138 8.75 -9.10 -18.04
N PRO A 139 8.04 -10.19 -17.68
CA PRO A 139 7.88 -10.59 -16.27
C PRO A 139 9.21 -10.73 -15.52
N ASP A 140 10.22 -11.33 -16.16
CA ASP A 140 11.56 -11.53 -15.57
C ASP A 140 12.35 -10.21 -15.40
N GLU A 141 12.10 -9.22 -16.24
CA GLU A 141 12.70 -7.89 -16.07
C GLU A 141 12.07 -7.13 -14.89
N ARG A 142 10.75 -7.27 -14.72
CA ARG A 142 10.03 -6.68 -13.58
C ARG A 142 10.48 -7.31 -12.26
N GLU A 143 10.56 -8.64 -12.21
CA GLU A 143 11.04 -9.36 -11.04
C GLU A 143 12.46 -8.89 -10.66
N ARG A 144 13.39 -8.86 -11.61
CA ARG A 144 14.74 -8.35 -11.38
C ARG A 144 14.77 -6.91 -10.89
N PHE A 145 13.91 -6.05 -11.40
CA PHE A 145 13.80 -4.66 -10.93
C PHE A 145 13.37 -4.60 -9.47
N ILE A 146 12.31 -5.33 -9.12
CA ILE A 146 11.81 -5.38 -7.74
C ILE A 146 12.85 -5.96 -6.79
N ASP A 147 13.51 -7.05 -7.18
CA ASP A 147 14.58 -7.66 -6.41
C ASP A 147 15.75 -6.70 -6.21
N THR A 148 16.16 -5.98 -7.26
CA THR A 148 17.23 -4.97 -7.17
C THR A 148 16.86 -3.85 -6.21
N ILE A 149 15.62 -3.35 -6.25
CA ILE A 149 15.15 -2.33 -5.31
C ILE A 149 15.18 -2.89 -3.88
N TYR A 150 14.70 -4.12 -3.69
CA TYR A 150 14.71 -4.77 -2.38
C TYR A 150 16.14 -4.99 -1.86
N GLU A 151 17.05 -5.48 -2.71
CA GLU A 151 18.46 -5.66 -2.36
C GLU A 151 19.15 -4.34 -2.03
N LEU A 152 18.82 -3.26 -2.74
CA LEU A 152 19.34 -1.93 -2.46
C LEU A 152 18.96 -1.49 -1.04
N PHE A 153 17.69 -1.65 -0.65
CA PHE A 153 17.25 -1.34 0.71
C PHE A 153 17.86 -2.30 1.74
N ALA A 154 17.92 -3.59 1.44
CA ALA A 154 18.47 -4.60 2.35
C ALA A 154 19.99 -4.51 2.51
N SER A 155 20.71 -3.95 1.53
CA SER A 155 22.17 -3.77 1.57
C SER A 155 22.59 -2.60 2.46
N THR A 156 21.68 -1.72 2.81
CA THR A 156 21.93 -0.73 3.85
C THR A 156 21.82 -1.43 5.20
N GLU A 157 22.81 -1.26 6.07
CA GLU A 157 22.75 -1.78 7.45
C GLU A 157 21.70 -1.04 8.30
N ALA A 158 20.87 -0.19 7.66
CA ALA A 158 19.83 0.58 8.29
C ALA A 158 18.71 -0.34 8.78
N GLY A 159 18.54 -0.45 10.08
CA GLY A 159 17.43 -1.16 10.72
C GLY A 159 16.12 -0.35 10.69
N THR A 160 16.21 0.93 10.35
CA THR A 160 15.10 1.87 10.27
C THR A 160 15.23 2.77 9.05
N TRP A 161 14.11 3.32 8.59
CA TRP A 161 14.09 4.30 7.51
C TRP A 161 14.92 5.56 7.83
N SER A 162 14.93 5.98 9.09
CA SER A 162 15.74 7.11 9.54
C SER A 162 17.24 6.86 9.41
N GLU A 163 17.70 5.64 9.65
CA GLU A 163 19.11 5.25 9.45
C GLU A 163 19.47 5.18 7.98
N PHE A 164 18.54 4.82 7.10
CA PHE A 164 18.72 4.81 5.65
C PHE A 164 18.97 6.23 5.09
N GLN A 165 18.47 7.27 5.76
CA GLN A 165 18.59 8.67 5.34
C GLN A 165 19.92 9.32 5.73
N THR A 166 20.75 8.70 6.55
CA THR A 166 22.05 9.24 7.03
C THR A 166 23.22 8.63 6.31
#